data_7220abd29e5d803ccbf5010f1a736465
#
_entry.id   7220abd29e5d803ccbf5010f1a736465
#
_cell.length_a   1.000
_cell.length_b   1.000
_cell.length_c   1.000
_cell.angle_alpha   90.00
_cell.angle_beta   90.00
_cell.angle_gamma   90.00
#
_symmetry.space_group_name_H-M   'P 1'
#
loop_
_entity.id
_entity.type
_entity.pdbx_description
1 polymer ?
#
loop_
_entity_poly.entity_id
_entity_poly.type
_entity_poly.pdbx_seq_one_letter_code
_entity_poly.pdbx_strand_id
1 'polypeptide(L)'
;PGKPMGVFMLVGPSGVGKTETAFALADLLYGGERNVITVNMSEFQEAHTVSSLKGAPPGYVGYGRGGVLTEAVRRRPYSVVLLDEMEKAHPDVVELFFQVFDKGTMEDGEGVQIDFKNTLILLTSNAAQDVITQASQGGRRPDPEELVERLRPELLKQFSPAFLGRLALVPYYHLGDEQIRSIVNLKLSKLTKRFALNHRAQFTWDREVAEVIAARCTEVDSGARNIDHILAHSVLPELSRQVLERISM
;
A
#
# COMPACT_ATOMS: atom_id res chain seq x y z
N PRO A 1 3.71 -6.46 25.40
CA PRO A 1 3.31 -5.11 25.82
C PRO A 1 4.47 -4.15 25.52
N GLY A 2 4.21 -3.07 24.81
CA GLY A 2 5.21 -2.05 24.50
C GLY A 2 5.72 -1.98 23.07
N LYS A 3 5.23 -2.82 22.15
CA LYS A 3 5.52 -2.78 20.71
C LYS A 3 4.26 -2.45 19.92
N PRO A 4 4.37 -2.09 18.61
CA PRO A 4 3.21 -2.02 17.72
C PRO A 4 2.42 -3.33 17.71
N MET A 5 1.15 -3.29 17.31
CA MET A 5 0.30 -4.49 17.20
C MET A 5 0.89 -5.55 16.28
N GLY A 6 1.60 -5.12 15.25
CA GLY A 6 2.35 -5.98 14.34
C GLY A 6 3.17 -5.14 13.36
N VAL A 7 4.25 -5.72 12.84
CA VAL A 7 5.09 -5.12 11.80
C VAL A 7 5.27 -6.14 10.70
N PHE A 8 4.74 -5.84 9.52
CA PHE A 8 4.75 -6.75 8.38
C PHE A 8 5.35 -6.07 7.15
N MET A 9 6.17 -6.78 6.41
CA MET A 9 6.64 -6.33 5.10
C MET A 9 6.00 -7.18 4.00
N LEU A 10 5.19 -6.53 3.18
CA LEU A 10 4.50 -7.09 2.03
C LEU A 10 5.43 -7.00 0.83
N VAL A 11 5.96 -8.14 0.38
CA VAL A 11 6.98 -8.21 -0.68
C VAL A 11 6.38 -8.83 -1.93
N GLY A 12 6.53 -8.18 -3.06
CA GLY A 12 6.05 -8.74 -4.32
C GLY A 12 5.93 -7.73 -5.46
N PRO A 13 5.48 -8.19 -6.63
CA PRO A 13 5.32 -7.36 -7.81
C PRO A 13 4.41 -6.15 -7.59
N SER A 14 4.50 -5.19 -8.49
CA SER A 14 3.57 -4.05 -8.49
C SER A 14 2.15 -4.48 -8.87
N GLY A 15 1.14 -3.82 -8.32
CA GLY A 15 -0.26 -4.03 -8.71
C GLY A 15 -0.91 -5.32 -8.20
N VAL A 16 -0.31 -6.02 -7.25
CA VAL A 16 -0.87 -7.27 -6.67
C VAL A 16 -1.76 -7.05 -5.43
N GLY A 17 -1.95 -5.79 -5.01
CA GLY A 17 -2.86 -5.44 -3.91
C GLY A 17 -2.19 -5.21 -2.56
N LYS A 18 -0.87 -5.02 -2.48
CA LYS A 18 -0.17 -4.72 -1.21
C LYS A 18 -0.75 -3.51 -0.48
N THR A 19 -0.92 -2.40 -1.18
CA THR A 19 -1.50 -1.17 -0.63
C THR A 19 -2.99 -1.34 -0.27
N GLU A 20 -3.77 -2.04 -1.08
CA GLU A 20 -5.19 -2.33 -0.80
C GLU A 20 -5.39 -3.13 0.49
N THR A 21 -4.42 -3.98 0.84
CA THR A 21 -4.44 -4.72 2.11
C THR A 21 -4.43 -3.78 3.31
N ALA A 22 -3.68 -2.67 3.25
CA ALA A 22 -3.65 -1.68 4.33
C ALA A 22 -5.03 -1.03 4.54
N PHE A 23 -5.73 -0.68 3.46
CA PHE A 23 -7.07 -0.11 3.54
C PHE A 23 -8.09 -1.12 4.07
N ALA A 24 -8.04 -2.36 3.59
CA ALA A 24 -8.91 -3.43 4.08
C ALA A 24 -8.70 -3.73 5.58
N LEU A 25 -7.45 -3.75 6.05
CA LEU A 25 -7.15 -3.94 7.47
C LEU A 25 -7.57 -2.75 8.32
N ALA A 26 -7.43 -1.52 7.82
CA ALA A 26 -7.90 -0.34 8.55
C ALA A 26 -9.43 -0.31 8.67
N ASP A 27 -10.14 -0.73 7.63
CA ASP A 27 -11.61 -0.87 7.68
C ASP A 27 -12.03 -1.90 8.73
N LEU A 28 -11.38 -3.06 8.72
CA LEU A 28 -11.68 -4.18 9.62
C LEU A 28 -11.32 -3.89 11.08
N LEU A 29 -10.12 -3.33 11.33
CA LEU A 29 -9.56 -3.21 12.68
C LEU A 29 -9.87 -1.85 13.34
N TYR A 30 -9.99 -0.79 12.54
CA TYR A 30 -10.08 0.59 13.03
C TYR A 30 -11.32 1.34 12.51
N GLY A 31 -12.25 0.64 11.86
CA GLY A 31 -13.56 1.16 11.47
C GLY A 31 -13.52 2.17 10.33
N GLY A 32 -12.59 2.06 9.42
CA GLY A 32 -12.61 2.80 8.16
C GLY A 32 -11.24 3.05 7.52
N GLU A 33 -11.23 3.13 6.20
CA GLU A 33 -10.04 3.41 5.38
C GLU A 33 -9.38 4.75 5.75
N ARG A 34 -10.12 5.70 6.33
CA ARG A 34 -9.58 6.99 6.83
C ARG A 34 -8.53 6.82 7.93
N ASN A 35 -8.46 5.67 8.56
CA ASN A 35 -7.50 5.33 9.60
C ASN A 35 -6.23 4.66 9.02
N VAL A 36 -5.96 4.83 7.73
CA VAL A 36 -4.65 4.57 7.13
C VAL A 36 -3.82 5.85 7.12
N ILE A 37 -2.59 5.74 7.58
CA ILE A 37 -1.55 6.77 7.46
C ILE A 37 -0.58 6.26 6.41
N THR A 38 -0.60 6.82 5.21
CA THR A 38 0.28 6.43 4.12
C THR A 38 1.46 7.39 4.01
N VAL A 39 2.66 6.83 4.01
CA VAL A 39 3.91 7.56 3.77
C VAL A 39 4.65 6.86 2.63
N ASN A 40 4.86 7.57 1.53
CA ASN A 40 5.63 7.06 0.40
C ASN A 40 7.13 7.27 0.65
N MET A 41 7.87 6.18 0.83
CA MET A 41 9.30 6.25 1.13
C MET A 41 10.15 6.77 -0.03
N SER A 42 9.60 6.82 -1.25
CA SER A 42 10.28 7.47 -2.38
C SER A 42 10.48 8.99 -2.20
N GLU A 43 9.73 9.62 -1.29
CA GLU A 43 9.90 11.03 -0.92
C GLU A 43 11.04 11.22 0.11
N PHE A 44 11.57 10.13 0.67
CA PHE A 44 12.56 10.11 1.75
C PHE A 44 13.85 9.40 1.35
N GLN A 45 14.35 9.68 0.15
CA GLN A 45 15.56 9.07 -0.41
C GLN A 45 16.86 9.75 0.05
N GLU A 46 16.76 10.90 0.69
CA GLU A 46 17.92 11.69 1.13
C GLU A 46 17.95 11.87 2.65
N ALA A 47 19.14 11.89 3.25
CA ALA A 47 19.33 11.97 4.70
C ALA A 47 18.61 13.16 5.35
N HIS A 48 18.59 14.34 4.68
CA HIS A 48 17.93 15.52 5.21
C HIS A 48 16.40 15.39 5.34
N THR A 49 15.77 14.43 4.65
CA THR A 49 14.32 14.20 4.72
C THR A 49 13.85 13.57 6.02
N VAL A 50 14.76 13.04 6.85
CA VAL A 50 14.48 12.55 8.21
C VAL A 50 13.71 13.60 9.02
N SER A 51 14.12 14.87 8.94
CA SER A 51 13.46 15.97 9.65
C SER A 51 12.03 16.24 9.14
N SER A 52 11.74 15.97 7.88
CA SER A 52 10.37 16.07 7.35
C SER A 52 9.48 14.97 7.88
N LEU A 53 10.03 13.77 8.12
CA LEU A 53 9.28 12.62 8.60
C LEU A 53 8.92 12.73 10.09
N LYS A 54 9.89 13.06 10.94
CA LYS A 54 9.70 13.11 12.40
C LYS A 54 9.56 14.53 12.98
N GLY A 55 9.84 15.57 12.23
CA GLY A 55 9.91 16.97 12.67
C GLY A 55 11.37 17.45 12.77
N ALA A 56 11.57 18.75 12.51
CA ALA A 56 12.88 19.38 12.61
C ALA A 56 13.21 19.76 14.07
N PRO A 57 14.44 19.52 14.54
CA PRO A 57 14.86 19.95 15.87
C PRO A 57 15.00 21.49 15.97
N PRO A 58 15.06 22.05 17.19
CA PRO A 58 15.26 23.48 17.39
C PRO A 58 16.46 24.03 16.62
N GLY A 59 16.26 25.17 15.96
CA GLY A 59 17.30 25.83 15.17
C GLY A 59 17.40 25.38 13.71
N TYR A 60 16.63 24.40 13.26
CA TYR A 60 16.60 23.95 11.87
C TYR A 60 15.37 24.48 11.13
N VAL A 61 15.51 24.57 9.80
CA VAL A 61 14.40 24.98 8.92
C VAL A 61 13.25 23.98 9.05
N GLY A 62 12.04 24.48 9.34
CA GLY A 62 10.86 23.64 9.56
C GLY A 62 10.55 23.32 11.02
N TYR A 63 11.35 23.82 11.97
CA TYR A 63 11.03 23.72 13.40
C TYR A 63 9.61 24.22 13.72
N GLY A 64 8.88 23.47 14.56
CA GLY A 64 7.49 23.79 14.94
C GLY A 64 6.43 23.35 13.93
N ARG A 65 6.80 22.78 12.79
CA ARG A 65 5.78 22.26 11.82
C ARG A 65 5.33 20.84 12.09
N GLY A 66 6.02 20.12 12.99
CA GLY A 66 5.83 18.70 13.22
C GLY A 66 6.27 17.83 12.02
N GLY A 67 6.44 16.54 12.24
CA GLY A 67 6.77 15.58 11.17
C GLY A 67 5.54 15.00 10.52
N VAL A 68 5.63 14.65 9.24
CA VAL A 68 4.53 14.05 8.48
C VAL A 68 3.99 12.79 9.18
N LEU A 69 4.89 11.90 9.63
CA LEU A 69 4.51 10.66 10.30
C LEU A 69 4.10 10.90 11.76
N THR A 70 4.93 11.63 12.51
CA THR A 70 4.70 11.84 13.94
C THR A 70 3.40 12.58 14.23
N GLU A 71 3.07 13.63 13.45
CA GLU A 71 1.81 14.33 13.57
C GLU A 71 0.61 13.48 13.15
N ALA A 72 0.74 12.68 12.09
CA ALA A 72 -0.33 11.82 11.65
C ALA A 72 -0.68 10.75 12.69
N VAL A 73 0.33 10.12 13.32
CA VAL A 73 0.12 9.12 14.38
C VAL A 73 -0.40 9.76 15.66
N ARG A 74 0.11 10.95 16.03
CA ARG A 74 -0.41 11.71 17.20
C ARG A 74 -1.92 11.96 17.08
N ARG A 75 -2.39 12.31 15.89
CA ARG A 75 -3.82 12.58 15.62
C ARG A 75 -4.66 11.32 15.50
N ARG A 76 -4.06 10.21 15.06
CA ARG A 76 -4.72 8.92 14.83
C ARG A 76 -3.88 7.78 15.40
N PRO A 77 -3.85 7.62 16.74
CA PRO A 77 -3.02 6.60 17.39
C PRO A 77 -3.50 5.16 17.12
N TYR A 78 -4.77 4.98 16.73
CA TYR A 78 -5.35 3.71 16.31
C TYR A 78 -5.47 3.69 14.80
N SER A 79 -4.43 3.23 14.11
CA SER A 79 -4.34 3.30 12.66
C SER A 79 -3.45 2.22 12.07
N VAL A 80 -3.61 1.99 10.77
CA VAL A 80 -2.63 1.29 9.96
C VAL A 80 -1.62 2.32 9.43
N VAL A 81 -0.36 2.15 9.75
CA VAL A 81 0.74 2.94 9.18
C VAL A 81 1.30 2.17 7.99
N LEU A 82 1.11 2.70 6.80
CA LEU A 82 1.62 2.15 5.55
C LEU A 82 2.85 2.92 5.09
N LEU A 83 4.00 2.23 5.09
CA LEU A 83 5.27 2.73 4.57
C LEU A 83 5.47 2.11 3.17
N ASP A 84 5.11 2.87 2.13
CA ASP A 84 5.10 2.37 0.76
C ASP A 84 6.47 2.52 0.09
N GLU A 85 6.90 1.52 -0.69
CA GLU A 85 8.18 1.48 -1.40
C GLU A 85 9.42 1.62 -0.47
N MET A 86 9.46 0.81 0.60
CA MET A 86 10.49 0.89 1.65
C MET A 86 11.93 0.74 1.14
N GLU A 87 12.14 0.03 0.05
CA GLU A 87 13.46 -0.12 -0.60
C GLU A 87 14.05 1.19 -1.13
N LYS A 88 13.24 2.25 -1.25
CA LYS A 88 13.69 3.57 -1.74
C LYS A 88 14.11 4.50 -0.62
N ALA A 89 13.80 4.18 0.63
CA ALA A 89 14.13 5.01 1.77
C ALA A 89 15.65 5.13 1.99
N HIS A 90 16.09 6.32 2.38
CA HIS A 90 17.48 6.49 2.83
C HIS A 90 17.75 5.62 4.08
N PRO A 91 18.97 5.05 4.26
CA PRO A 91 19.30 4.25 5.44
C PRO A 91 18.99 4.91 6.78
N ASP A 92 19.24 6.22 6.91
CA ASP A 92 18.95 6.98 8.13
C ASP A 92 17.43 7.03 8.43
N VAL A 93 16.61 7.03 7.38
CA VAL A 93 15.15 6.95 7.53
C VAL A 93 14.74 5.55 7.99
N VAL A 94 15.34 4.50 7.43
CA VAL A 94 15.10 3.10 7.86
C VAL A 94 15.48 2.93 9.33
N GLU A 95 16.57 3.55 9.79
CA GLU A 95 17.05 3.44 11.17
C GLU A 95 16.06 4.02 12.19
N LEU A 96 15.29 5.05 11.85
CA LEU A 96 14.26 5.60 12.73
C LEU A 96 13.23 4.53 13.16
N PHE A 97 12.94 3.59 12.30
CA PHE A 97 11.93 2.57 12.56
C PHE A 97 12.40 1.47 13.51
N PHE A 98 13.70 1.30 13.77
CA PHE A 98 14.17 0.35 14.79
C PHE A 98 13.57 0.65 16.16
N GLN A 99 13.56 1.92 16.54
CA GLN A 99 13.00 2.34 17.81
C GLN A 99 11.49 2.08 17.87
N VAL A 100 10.78 2.34 16.78
CA VAL A 100 9.34 2.07 16.68
C VAL A 100 9.06 0.57 16.82
N PHE A 101 9.81 -0.27 16.10
CA PHE A 101 9.58 -1.73 16.11
C PHE A 101 9.94 -2.37 17.45
N ASP A 102 10.94 -1.84 18.16
CA ASP A 102 11.39 -2.41 19.43
C ASP A 102 10.64 -1.86 20.65
N LYS A 103 10.33 -0.56 20.65
CA LYS A 103 9.76 0.16 21.81
C LYS A 103 8.37 0.72 21.58
N GLY A 104 7.85 0.67 20.35
CA GLY A 104 6.54 1.24 19.99
C GLY A 104 6.48 2.76 20.12
N THR A 105 7.61 3.46 20.09
CA THR A 105 7.67 4.92 20.22
C THR A 105 8.69 5.53 19.26
N MET A 106 8.44 6.78 18.85
CA MET A 106 9.38 7.62 18.10
C MET A 106 9.40 9.02 18.72
N GLU A 107 10.58 9.59 18.89
CA GLU A 107 10.72 11.00 19.29
C GLU A 107 10.53 11.91 18.08
N ASP A 108 9.68 12.93 18.23
CA ASP A 108 9.54 13.97 17.23
C ASP A 108 10.70 14.98 17.27
N GLY A 109 10.64 16.02 16.44
CA GLY A 109 11.67 17.07 16.39
C GLY A 109 11.81 17.90 17.67
N GLU A 110 10.83 17.89 18.55
CA GLU A 110 10.81 18.61 19.82
C GLU A 110 11.19 17.70 21.02
N GLY A 111 11.51 16.42 20.76
CA GLY A 111 11.83 15.43 21.80
C GLY A 111 10.60 14.81 22.47
N VAL A 112 9.39 15.04 21.93
CA VAL A 112 8.17 14.45 22.45
C VAL A 112 8.03 13.02 21.93
N GLN A 113 7.77 12.07 22.81
CA GLN A 113 7.54 10.69 22.43
C GLN A 113 6.15 10.50 21.82
N ILE A 114 6.11 9.99 20.60
CA ILE A 114 4.90 9.61 19.87
C ILE A 114 4.69 8.12 20.02
N ASP A 115 3.48 7.73 20.42
CA ASP A 115 3.11 6.34 20.70
C ASP A 115 2.56 5.62 19.46
N PHE A 116 3.21 4.53 19.06
CA PHE A 116 2.85 3.65 17.95
C PHE A 116 2.28 2.29 18.41
N LYS A 117 2.09 2.07 19.72
CA LYS A 117 1.72 0.74 20.25
C LYS A 117 0.36 0.23 19.75
N ASN A 118 -0.55 1.15 19.45
CA ASN A 118 -1.87 0.82 18.92
C ASN A 118 -1.93 0.86 17.38
N THR A 119 -0.79 0.97 16.71
CA THR A 119 -0.72 0.94 15.26
C THR A 119 -0.38 -0.45 14.74
N LEU A 120 -0.90 -0.78 13.57
CA LEU A 120 -0.43 -1.87 12.74
C LEU A 120 0.48 -1.29 11.66
N ILE A 121 1.73 -1.72 11.59
CA ILE A 121 2.69 -1.18 10.64
C ILE A 121 2.86 -2.13 9.48
N LEU A 122 2.57 -1.63 8.28
CA LEU A 122 2.75 -2.34 7.03
C LEU A 122 3.81 -1.62 6.18
N LEU A 123 4.79 -2.37 5.74
CA LEU A 123 5.77 -1.91 4.77
C LEU A 123 5.49 -2.59 3.44
N THR A 124 5.62 -1.89 2.33
CA THR A 124 5.60 -2.55 1.02
C THR A 124 6.99 -2.49 0.39
N SER A 125 7.31 -3.50 -0.38
CA SER A 125 8.52 -3.54 -1.18
C SER A 125 8.33 -4.31 -2.48
N ASN A 126 8.92 -3.81 -3.55
CA ASN A 126 9.06 -4.50 -4.83
C ASN A 126 10.44 -5.18 -4.97
N ALA A 127 11.30 -5.06 -3.96
CA ALA A 127 12.55 -5.79 -3.92
C ALA A 127 12.28 -7.29 -4.06
N ALA A 128 13.16 -8.00 -4.78
CA ALA A 128 13.04 -9.42 -5.02
C ALA A 128 11.80 -9.88 -5.83
N GLN A 129 11.11 -8.98 -6.55
CA GLN A 129 9.98 -9.35 -7.42
C GLN A 129 10.36 -10.42 -8.45
N ASP A 130 11.60 -10.38 -8.96
CA ASP A 130 12.10 -11.35 -9.94
C ASP A 130 12.17 -12.78 -9.37
N VAL A 131 12.48 -12.93 -8.08
CA VAL A 131 12.46 -14.23 -7.40
C VAL A 131 11.04 -14.80 -7.36
N ILE A 132 10.04 -13.95 -7.09
CA ILE A 132 8.64 -14.36 -7.07
C ILE A 132 8.19 -14.75 -8.48
N THR A 133 8.55 -13.96 -9.48
CA THR A 133 8.22 -14.23 -10.88
C THR A 133 8.79 -15.57 -11.33
N GLN A 134 10.09 -15.83 -11.05
CA GLN A 134 10.73 -17.09 -11.38
C GLN A 134 10.11 -18.28 -10.62
N ALA A 135 9.85 -18.12 -9.33
CA ALA A 135 9.26 -19.17 -8.51
C ALA A 135 7.81 -19.52 -8.92
N SER A 136 7.11 -18.57 -9.56
CA SER A 136 5.72 -18.74 -10.02
C SER A 136 5.61 -19.17 -11.48
N GLN A 137 6.72 -19.39 -12.19
CA GLN A 137 6.70 -19.83 -13.58
C GLN A 137 6.00 -21.18 -13.74
N GLY A 138 5.27 -21.33 -14.85
CA GLY A 138 4.51 -22.54 -15.14
C GLY A 138 3.24 -22.71 -14.30
N GLY A 139 2.72 -21.64 -13.69
CA GLY A 139 1.51 -21.67 -12.86
C GLY A 139 1.72 -22.28 -11.47
N ARG A 140 2.98 -22.56 -11.08
CA ARG A 140 3.32 -23.05 -9.75
C ARG A 140 3.11 -21.95 -8.71
N ARG A 141 2.45 -22.26 -7.62
CA ARG A 141 2.36 -21.42 -6.44
C ARG A 141 3.17 -22.06 -5.31
N PRO A 142 4.44 -21.63 -5.10
CA PRO A 142 5.27 -22.17 -4.03
C PRO A 142 4.63 -21.92 -2.67
N ASP A 143 4.99 -22.71 -1.67
CA ASP A 143 4.58 -22.46 -0.29
C ASP A 143 5.12 -21.11 0.19
N PRO A 144 4.34 -20.34 0.97
CA PRO A 144 4.76 -19.04 1.48
C PRO A 144 6.07 -19.06 2.27
N GLU A 145 6.29 -20.08 3.11
CA GLU A 145 7.49 -20.20 3.92
C GLU A 145 8.72 -20.50 3.03
N GLU A 146 8.59 -21.41 2.06
CA GLU A 146 9.62 -21.68 1.06
C GLU A 146 9.97 -20.42 0.25
N LEU A 147 8.96 -19.65 -0.12
CA LEU A 147 9.16 -18.41 -0.87
C LEU A 147 9.87 -17.35 -0.03
N VAL A 148 9.52 -17.19 1.24
CA VAL A 148 10.21 -16.27 2.17
C VAL A 148 11.69 -16.60 2.29
N GLU A 149 12.05 -17.88 2.40
CA GLU A 149 13.45 -18.31 2.44
C GLU A 149 14.21 -17.93 1.14
N ARG A 150 13.56 -18.05 -0.01
CA ARG A 150 14.13 -17.64 -1.30
C ARG A 150 14.26 -16.12 -1.47
N LEU A 151 13.34 -15.35 -0.87
CA LEU A 151 13.35 -13.88 -0.92
C LEU A 151 14.43 -13.27 -0.03
N ARG A 152 14.75 -13.92 1.07
CA ARG A 152 15.67 -13.39 2.10
C ARG A 152 17.04 -12.94 1.56
N PRO A 153 17.75 -13.70 0.71
CA PRO A 153 19.04 -13.25 0.17
C PRO A 153 18.95 -11.97 -0.67
N GLU A 154 17.87 -11.79 -1.43
CA GLU A 154 17.67 -10.59 -2.23
C GLU A 154 17.30 -9.37 -1.35
N LEU A 155 16.46 -9.59 -0.35
CA LEU A 155 16.10 -8.54 0.61
C LEU A 155 17.30 -8.07 1.44
N LEU A 156 18.23 -8.98 1.76
CA LEU A 156 19.49 -8.66 2.47
C LEU A 156 20.45 -7.77 1.67
N LYS A 157 20.25 -7.64 0.36
CA LYS A 157 21.01 -6.68 -0.47
C LYS A 157 20.59 -5.22 -0.22
N GLN A 158 19.37 -5.01 0.29
CA GLN A 158 18.77 -3.69 0.48
C GLN A 158 18.49 -3.36 1.95
N PHE A 159 18.20 -4.36 2.76
CA PHE A 159 17.86 -4.21 4.16
C PHE A 159 18.84 -4.96 5.06
N SER A 160 19.20 -4.37 6.18
CA SER A 160 20.08 -5.04 7.14
C SER A 160 19.39 -6.27 7.77
N PRO A 161 20.16 -7.30 8.18
CA PRO A 161 19.62 -8.45 8.92
C PRO A 161 18.85 -8.02 10.18
N ALA A 162 19.33 -6.97 10.85
CA ALA A 162 18.70 -6.41 12.04
C ALA A 162 17.31 -5.83 11.76
N PHE A 163 17.12 -5.19 10.60
CA PHE A 163 15.83 -4.69 10.16
C PHE A 163 14.87 -5.82 9.85
N LEU A 164 15.28 -6.77 9.00
CA LEU A 164 14.44 -7.90 8.60
C LEU A 164 14.07 -8.82 9.76
N GLY A 165 14.91 -8.89 10.80
CA GLY A 165 14.62 -9.67 12.00
C GLY A 165 13.52 -9.12 12.91
N ARG A 166 13.06 -7.88 12.65
CA ARG A 166 12.04 -7.18 13.45
C ARG A 166 10.65 -7.20 12.84
N LEU A 167 10.50 -7.76 11.67
CA LEU A 167 9.23 -7.77 10.93
C LEU A 167 8.91 -9.16 10.39
N ALA A 168 7.65 -9.41 10.13
CA ALA A 168 7.20 -10.61 9.45
C ALA A 168 7.11 -10.35 7.93
N LEU A 169 7.74 -11.23 7.14
CA LEU A 169 7.70 -11.16 5.68
C LEU A 169 6.43 -11.85 5.17
N VAL A 170 5.71 -11.17 4.31
CA VAL A 170 4.50 -11.68 3.65
C VAL A 170 4.67 -11.61 2.14
N PRO A 171 4.90 -12.73 1.46
CA PRO A 171 5.07 -12.75 0.03
C PRO A 171 3.74 -12.55 -0.70
N TYR A 172 3.75 -11.70 -1.73
CA TYR A 172 2.63 -11.45 -2.63
C TYR A 172 2.93 -12.01 -4.01
N TYR A 173 2.09 -12.93 -4.46
CA TYR A 173 2.21 -13.57 -5.76
C TYR A 173 1.64 -12.71 -6.87
N HIS A 174 1.98 -13.02 -8.12
CA HIS A 174 1.26 -12.50 -9.27
C HIS A 174 -0.23 -12.86 -9.20
N LEU A 175 -1.07 -11.95 -9.67
CA LEU A 175 -2.50 -12.20 -9.78
C LEU A 175 -2.76 -13.14 -10.96
N GLY A 176 -3.48 -14.22 -10.71
CA GLY A 176 -3.99 -15.08 -11.77
C GLY A 176 -5.28 -14.51 -12.39
N ASP A 177 -5.72 -15.09 -13.50
CA ASP A 177 -6.90 -14.63 -14.25
C ASP A 177 -8.17 -14.56 -13.41
N GLU A 178 -8.37 -15.53 -12.52
CA GLU A 178 -9.55 -15.57 -11.64
C GLU A 178 -9.56 -14.41 -10.64
N GLN A 179 -8.38 -14.10 -10.03
CA GLN A 179 -8.23 -12.96 -9.14
C GLN A 179 -8.45 -11.64 -9.88
N ILE A 180 -7.91 -11.50 -11.09
CA ILE A 180 -8.10 -10.31 -11.93
C ILE A 180 -9.58 -10.13 -12.24
N ARG A 181 -10.31 -11.18 -12.66
CA ARG A 181 -11.77 -11.12 -12.89
C ARG A 181 -12.53 -10.70 -11.63
N SER A 182 -12.17 -11.25 -10.49
CA SER A 182 -12.79 -10.91 -9.21
C SER A 182 -12.59 -9.43 -8.87
N ILE A 183 -11.37 -8.90 -9.08
CA ILE A 183 -11.05 -7.49 -8.85
C ILE A 183 -11.81 -6.58 -9.83
N VAL A 184 -11.90 -6.95 -11.11
CA VAL A 184 -12.69 -6.21 -12.12
C VAL A 184 -14.15 -6.09 -11.67
N ASN A 185 -14.78 -7.21 -11.29
CA ASN A 185 -16.17 -7.22 -10.83
C ASN A 185 -16.37 -6.37 -9.56
N LEU A 186 -15.42 -6.44 -8.61
CA LEU A 186 -15.46 -5.61 -7.41
C LEU A 186 -15.40 -4.11 -7.73
N LYS A 187 -14.49 -3.71 -8.63
CA LYS A 187 -14.33 -2.31 -9.05
C LYS A 187 -15.53 -1.80 -9.84
N LEU A 188 -16.09 -2.61 -10.75
CA LEU A 188 -17.33 -2.28 -11.44
C LEU A 188 -18.51 -2.13 -10.47
N SER A 189 -18.62 -3.00 -9.47
CA SER A 189 -19.64 -2.91 -8.42
C SER A 189 -19.51 -1.64 -7.57
N LYS A 190 -18.28 -1.26 -7.20
CA LYS A 190 -18.00 0.03 -6.50
C LYS A 190 -18.40 1.21 -7.39
N LEU A 191 -18.10 1.15 -8.70
CA LEU A 191 -18.47 2.18 -9.66
C LEU A 191 -20.00 2.33 -9.78
N THR A 192 -20.74 1.21 -9.86
CA THR A 192 -22.21 1.21 -9.90
C THR A 192 -22.82 1.87 -8.67
N LYS A 193 -22.34 1.51 -7.48
CA LYS A 193 -22.82 2.12 -6.23
C LYS A 193 -22.57 3.63 -6.21
N ARG A 194 -21.38 4.06 -6.59
CA ARG A 194 -21.02 5.49 -6.66
C ARG A 194 -21.85 6.24 -7.69
N PHE A 195 -22.09 5.61 -8.85
CA PHE A 195 -22.92 6.18 -9.93
C PHE A 195 -24.37 6.38 -9.48
N ALA A 196 -24.95 5.36 -8.84
CA ALA A 196 -26.32 5.43 -8.33
C ALA A 196 -26.49 6.54 -7.28
N LEU A 197 -25.54 6.71 -6.39
CA LEU A 197 -25.54 7.77 -5.36
C LEU A 197 -25.45 9.19 -5.97
N ASN A 198 -24.60 9.36 -6.97
CA ASN A 198 -24.31 10.69 -7.53
C ASN A 198 -25.32 11.12 -8.60
N HIS A 199 -25.84 10.19 -9.38
CA HIS A 199 -26.67 10.50 -10.55
C HIS A 199 -28.11 10.00 -10.43
N ARG A 200 -28.47 9.31 -9.35
CA ARG A 200 -29.79 8.68 -9.14
C ARG A 200 -30.19 7.78 -10.31
N ALA A 201 -29.22 7.17 -10.96
CA ALA A 201 -29.38 6.32 -12.13
C ALA A 201 -28.68 4.99 -11.88
N GLN A 202 -29.17 3.93 -12.54
CA GLN A 202 -28.53 2.62 -12.47
C GLN A 202 -27.55 2.45 -13.62
N PHE A 203 -26.36 1.98 -13.31
CA PHE A 203 -25.36 1.50 -14.24
C PHE A 203 -25.26 -0.02 -14.11
N THR A 204 -25.48 -0.73 -15.18
CA THR A 204 -25.35 -2.19 -15.27
C THR A 204 -24.34 -2.54 -16.35
N TRP A 205 -23.69 -3.68 -16.21
CA TRP A 205 -22.76 -4.19 -17.21
C TRP A 205 -23.00 -5.69 -17.44
N ASP A 206 -22.71 -6.16 -18.63
CA ASP A 206 -22.76 -7.56 -18.98
C ASP A 206 -21.46 -8.26 -18.59
N ARG A 207 -21.53 -9.57 -18.43
CA ARG A 207 -20.38 -10.40 -18.11
C ARG A 207 -19.22 -10.21 -19.10
N GLU A 208 -19.56 -10.03 -20.38
CA GLU A 208 -18.59 -9.81 -21.45
C GLU A 208 -17.72 -8.56 -21.22
N VAL A 209 -18.27 -7.49 -20.65
CA VAL A 209 -17.50 -6.28 -20.31
C VAL A 209 -16.42 -6.60 -19.29
N ALA A 210 -16.75 -7.36 -18.25
CA ALA A 210 -15.79 -7.77 -17.24
C ALA A 210 -14.69 -8.68 -17.81
N GLU A 211 -15.05 -9.59 -18.71
CA GLU A 211 -14.09 -10.49 -19.38
C GLU A 211 -13.13 -9.71 -20.30
N VAL A 212 -13.64 -8.75 -21.08
CA VAL A 212 -12.81 -7.89 -21.95
C VAL A 212 -11.82 -7.05 -21.12
N ILE A 213 -12.27 -6.47 -20.01
CA ILE A 213 -11.39 -5.71 -19.11
C ILE A 213 -10.33 -6.63 -18.51
N ALA A 214 -10.71 -7.82 -18.04
CA ALA A 214 -9.80 -8.78 -17.47
C ALA A 214 -8.74 -9.24 -18.48
N ALA A 215 -9.12 -9.57 -19.70
CA ALA A 215 -8.21 -9.98 -20.77
C ALA A 215 -7.15 -8.91 -21.07
N ARG A 216 -7.56 -7.63 -21.15
CA ARG A 216 -6.61 -6.51 -21.36
C ARG A 216 -5.64 -6.30 -20.19
N CYS A 217 -6.00 -6.74 -18.97
CA CYS A 217 -5.14 -6.62 -17.81
C CYS A 217 -4.06 -7.69 -17.77
N THR A 218 -4.33 -8.87 -18.31
CA THR A 218 -3.37 -9.98 -18.36
C THR A 218 -2.29 -9.81 -19.44
N GLU A 219 -2.56 -8.97 -20.45
CA GLU A 219 -1.58 -8.65 -21.51
C GLU A 219 -0.45 -7.71 -21.05
N VAL A 220 -0.58 -7.11 -19.87
CA VAL A 220 0.38 -6.12 -19.36
C VAL A 220 0.81 -6.49 -17.94
N ASP A 221 2.10 -6.55 -17.68
CA ASP A 221 2.73 -6.89 -16.39
C ASP A 221 2.38 -5.92 -15.21
N SER A 222 1.42 -5.03 -15.41
CA SER A 222 1.02 -4.02 -14.42
C SER A 222 -0.07 -4.47 -13.42
N GLY A 223 -0.55 -5.71 -13.53
CA GLY A 223 -1.52 -6.28 -12.60
C GLY A 223 -2.82 -5.46 -12.49
N ALA A 224 -3.36 -5.38 -11.27
CA ALA A 224 -4.63 -4.69 -11.01
C ALA A 224 -4.60 -3.16 -11.24
N ARG A 225 -3.41 -2.52 -11.32
CA ARG A 225 -3.32 -1.08 -11.65
C ARG A 225 -3.86 -0.77 -13.04
N ASN A 226 -3.70 -1.70 -13.98
CA ASN A 226 -4.23 -1.53 -15.32
C ASN A 226 -5.77 -1.51 -15.36
N ILE A 227 -6.44 -2.15 -14.42
CA ILE A 227 -7.90 -2.10 -14.29
C ILE A 227 -8.36 -0.66 -14.07
N ASP A 228 -7.74 0.06 -13.15
CA ASP A 228 -8.10 1.47 -12.86
C ASP A 228 -7.86 2.35 -14.08
N HIS A 229 -6.76 2.12 -14.80
CA HIS A 229 -6.47 2.83 -16.03
C HIS A 229 -7.54 2.57 -17.10
N ILE A 230 -7.93 1.31 -17.33
CA ILE A 230 -8.96 0.95 -18.30
C ILE A 230 -10.32 1.55 -17.90
N LEU A 231 -10.69 1.47 -16.63
CA LEU A 231 -11.94 2.05 -16.14
C LEU A 231 -11.95 3.58 -16.32
N ALA A 232 -10.85 4.26 -15.99
CA ALA A 232 -10.74 5.71 -16.11
C ALA A 232 -10.76 6.20 -17.56
N HIS A 233 -10.11 5.48 -18.47
CA HIS A 233 -9.91 5.96 -19.85
C HIS A 233 -10.88 5.34 -20.88
N SER A 234 -11.60 4.28 -20.54
CA SER A 234 -12.56 3.65 -21.46
C SER A 234 -13.99 3.69 -20.93
N VAL A 235 -14.21 3.30 -19.68
CA VAL A 235 -15.57 3.14 -19.14
C VAL A 235 -16.15 4.47 -18.64
N LEU A 236 -15.41 5.23 -17.85
CA LEU A 236 -15.89 6.50 -17.28
C LEU A 236 -16.20 7.57 -18.33
N PRO A 237 -15.42 7.78 -19.39
CA PRO A 237 -15.76 8.74 -20.43
C PRO A 237 -17.05 8.38 -21.15
N GLU A 238 -17.27 7.11 -21.47
CA GLU A 238 -18.50 6.65 -22.13
C GLU A 238 -19.73 6.84 -21.22
N LEU A 239 -19.63 6.50 -19.94
CA LEU A 239 -20.69 6.77 -18.97
C LEU A 239 -20.99 8.27 -18.85
N SER A 240 -19.95 9.11 -18.81
CA SER A 240 -20.12 10.57 -18.74
C SER A 240 -20.84 11.11 -19.98
N ARG A 241 -20.51 10.62 -21.17
CA ARG A 241 -21.19 10.99 -22.41
C ARG A 241 -22.67 10.63 -22.36
N GLN A 242 -23.00 9.42 -21.93
CA GLN A 242 -24.40 8.97 -21.83
C GLN A 242 -25.22 9.76 -20.80
N VAL A 243 -24.60 10.14 -19.68
CA VAL A 243 -25.25 10.99 -18.69
C VAL A 243 -25.55 12.37 -19.25
N LEU A 244 -24.60 13.00 -19.94
CA LEU A 244 -24.78 14.32 -20.56
C LEU A 244 -25.86 14.31 -21.64
N GLU A 245 -25.91 13.28 -22.48
CA GLU A 245 -26.96 13.12 -23.49
C GLU A 245 -28.36 13.04 -22.86
N ARG A 246 -28.52 12.34 -21.74
CA ARG A 246 -29.81 12.22 -21.03
C ARG A 246 -30.24 13.48 -20.31
N ILE A 247 -29.30 14.31 -19.85
CA ILE A 247 -29.60 15.59 -19.17
C ILE A 247 -29.96 16.65 -20.20
N SER A 248 -29.49 16.50 -21.46
CA SER A 248 -29.72 17.45 -22.55
C SER A 248 -31.05 17.19 -23.30
N MET A 249 -31.75 16.11 -22.99
CA MET A 249 -33.10 15.79 -23.44
C MET A 249 -34.16 16.18 -22.40
#